data_1b87db45bd6438e3cb626756099221b3
#
_entry.id   1b87db45bd6438e3cb626756099221b3
#
_cell.length_a   1.000
_cell.length_b   1.000
_cell.length_c   1.000
_cell.angle_alpha   90.00
_cell.angle_beta   90.00
_cell.angle_gamma   90.00
#
_symmetry.space_group_name_H-M   'P 1'
#
loop_
_entity.id
_entity.type
_entity.pdbx_description
1 polymer ?
#
loop_
_entity_poly.entity_id
_entity_poly.type
_entity_poly.pdbx_seq_one_letter_code
_entity_poly.pdbx_strand_id
1 'polypeptide(L)'
;KDAYENGIYTKICKDKKLKFIKDKTAIRLSVDENDELGRQVAAQMGDFVIYKKDFTPAYNFASVIDDEDMGVNLVVRGEDLLPCTLAQRYLAKRLNFSFLNAKFIHHKLLLDGAKKLSKSSKSPPIDLSQNPQIYYKMLASDLGLNLNSADKISNLLYEFRLKNMAELLLNRT
;
A
#
# COMPACT_ATOMS: atom_id res chain seq x y z
N LYS A 1 3.46 -16.09 26.88
CA LYS A 1 4.09 -15.67 25.60
C LYS A 1 3.15 -14.66 24.93
N ASP A 2 3.69 -13.53 24.51
CA ASP A 2 2.94 -12.51 23.82
C ASP A 2 2.52 -13.02 22.43
N ALA A 3 1.31 -12.62 22.01
CA ALA A 3 0.78 -13.02 20.71
C ALA A 3 1.49 -12.32 19.54
N TYR A 4 2.26 -11.27 19.83
CA TYR A 4 3.00 -10.48 18.86
C TYR A 4 4.41 -10.19 19.36
N GLU A 5 5.36 -10.26 18.45
CA GLU A 5 6.75 -9.85 18.64
C GLU A 5 7.11 -8.89 17.50
N ASN A 6 7.57 -7.68 17.83
CA ASN A 6 7.84 -6.61 16.84
C ASN A 6 6.68 -6.34 15.86
N GLY A 7 5.44 -6.46 16.33
CA GLY A 7 4.25 -6.29 15.50
C GLY A 7 3.85 -7.50 14.65
N ILE A 8 4.68 -8.56 14.63
CA ILE A 8 4.43 -9.80 13.87
C ILE A 8 3.78 -10.84 14.78
N TYR A 9 2.77 -11.53 14.26
CA TYR A 9 2.08 -12.58 15.00
C TYR A 9 2.97 -13.82 15.20
N THR A 10 3.11 -14.28 16.45
CA THR A 10 4.02 -15.38 16.87
C THR A 10 3.48 -16.79 16.60
N LYS A 11 2.41 -16.94 15.85
CA LYS A 11 1.76 -18.22 15.50
C LYS A 11 1.26 -19.03 16.71
N ILE A 12 1.12 -18.42 17.89
CA ILE A 12 0.76 -19.04 19.17
C ILE A 12 -0.54 -19.88 19.15
N CYS A 13 -1.44 -19.59 18.20
CA CYS A 13 -2.72 -20.30 18.05
C CYS A 13 -2.76 -21.24 16.84
N LYS A 14 -1.68 -21.36 16.05
CA LYS A 14 -1.68 -22.08 14.77
C LYS A 14 -2.18 -23.53 14.91
N ASP A 15 -1.69 -24.23 15.93
CA ASP A 15 -1.97 -25.67 16.10
C ASP A 15 -3.14 -25.97 17.05
N LYS A 16 -3.79 -24.93 17.59
CA LYS A 16 -4.84 -25.09 18.59
C LYS A 16 -6.22 -25.47 18.02
N LYS A 17 -6.37 -25.54 16.69
CA LYS A 17 -7.63 -25.87 16.00
C LYS A 17 -8.84 -25.13 16.57
N LEU A 18 -8.67 -23.83 16.88
CA LEU A 18 -9.71 -23.00 17.47
C LEU A 18 -10.88 -22.85 16.52
N LYS A 19 -12.10 -22.97 17.04
CA LYS A 19 -13.32 -22.65 16.29
C LYS A 19 -13.41 -21.13 16.10
N PHE A 20 -13.97 -20.73 14.96
CA PHE A 20 -14.27 -19.32 14.73
C PHE A 20 -15.50 -18.93 15.57
N ILE A 21 -15.29 -17.99 16.50
CA ILE A 21 -16.33 -17.50 17.42
C ILE A 21 -16.33 -15.98 17.30
N LYS A 22 -17.51 -15.42 16.99
CA LYS A 22 -17.71 -13.97 16.87
C LYS A 22 -17.19 -13.25 18.13
N ASP A 23 -16.54 -12.12 17.90
CA ASP A 23 -15.94 -11.21 18.89
C ASP A 23 -14.79 -11.82 19.72
N LYS A 24 -14.47 -13.10 19.53
CA LYS A 24 -13.40 -13.80 20.26
C LYS A 24 -12.20 -14.16 19.39
N THR A 25 -12.45 -14.73 18.21
CA THR A 25 -11.39 -15.25 17.35
C THR A 25 -11.38 -14.55 15.98
N ALA A 26 -10.22 -14.42 15.39
CA ALA A 26 -10.02 -13.95 14.02
C ALA A 26 -9.48 -15.09 13.16
N ILE A 27 -9.77 -15.06 11.85
CA ILE A 27 -9.17 -16.00 10.89
C ILE A 27 -7.90 -15.35 10.31
N ARG A 28 -6.81 -16.13 10.32
CA ARG A 28 -5.54 -15.72 9.73
C ARG A 28 -5.20 -16.61 8.55
N LEU A 29 -4.58 -16.04 7.54
CA LEU A 29 -3.92 -16.79 6.50
C LEU A 29 -2.55 -17.23 7.02
N SER A 30 -2.28 -18.53 6.93
CA SER A 30 -0.94 -19.05 7.21
C SER A 30 -0.06 -18.83 5.99
N VAL A 31 1.06 -18.16 6.20
CA VAL A 31 2.00 -17.82 5.14
C VAL A 31 2.98 -18.99 4.95
N ASP A 32 3.13 -19.43 3.69
CA ASP A 32 4.07 -20.48 3.30
C ASP A 32 5.45 -19.85 3.03
N GLU A 33 6.40 -20.12 3.91
CA GLU A 33 7.76 -19.57 3.83
C GLU A 33 8.66 -20.32 2.81
N ASN A 34 8.18 -21.42 2.21
CA ASN A 34 8.87 -22.07 1.09
C ASN A 34 8.66 -21.31 -0.22
N ASP A 35 7.58 -20.53 -0.32
CA ASP A 35 7.33 -19.60 -1.42
C ASP A 35 8.11 -18.29 -1.22
N GLU A 36 8.75 -17.77 -2.28
CA GLU A 36 9.56 -16.54 -2.18
C GLU A 36 8.72 -15.33 -1.75
N LEU A 37 7.54 -15.14 -2.35
CA LEU A 37 6.63 -14.08 -1.95
C LEU A 37 6.12 -14.29 -0.52
N GLY A 38 5.89 -15.56 -0.14
CA GLY A 38 5.54 -15.93 1.23
C GLY A 38 6.62 -15.54 2.24
N ARG A 39 7.92 -15.75 1.95
CA ARG A 39 9.02 -15.30 2.82
C ARG A 39 9.01 -13.79 3.04
N GLN A 40 8.78 -13.02 1.96
CA GLN A 40 8.68 -11.55 2.06
C GLN A 40 7.50 -11.11 2.94
N VAL A 41 6.34 -11.75 2.78
CA VAL A 41 5.16 -11.49 3.62
C VAL A 41 5.41 -11.89 5.08
N ALA A 42 6.02 -13.05 5.31
CA ALA A 42 6.34 -13.54 6.65
C ALA A 42 7.25 -12.57 7.41
N ALA A 43 8.24 -12.00 6.72
CA ALA A 43 9.19 -11.04 7.30
C ALA A 43 8.53 -9.69 7.67
N GLN A 44 7.45 -9.28 6.98
CA GLN A 44 6.80 -7.98 7.17
C GLN A 44 5.53 -8.06 8.03
N MET A 45 4.76 -9.12 7.95
CA MET A 45 3.43 -9.24 8.56
C MET A 45 3.20 -10.58 9.28
N GLY A 46 3.97 -11.62 8.98
CA GLY A 46 3.70 -12.98 9.46
C GLY A 46 2.38 -13.53 8.93
N ASP A 47 1.78 -14.46 9.69
CA ASP A 47 0.42 -14.92 9.44
C ASP A 47 -0.56 -13.77 9.73
N PHE A 48 -1.22 -13.25 8.72
CA PHE A 48 -2.03 -12.04 8.84
C PHE A 48 -3.54 -12.31 8.81
N VAL A 49 -4.32 -11.40 9.42
CA VAL A 49 -5.77 -11.53 9.53
C VAL A 49 -6.43 -11.33 8.18
N ILE A 50 -7.29 -12.28 7.78
CA ILE A 50 -8.18 -12.17 6.62
C ILE A 50 -9.63 -11.92 7.01
N TYR A 51 -10.07 -12.44 8.18
CA TYR A 51 -11.36 -12.13 8.79
C TYR A 51 -11.17 -11.66 10.22
N LYS A 52 -11.74 -10.51 10.55
CA LYS A 52 -11.70 -9.93 11.88
C LYS A 52 -12.65 -10.66 12.83
N LYS A 53 -12.55 -10.37 14.13
CA LYS A 53 -13.38 -10.99 15.17
C LYS A 53 -14.87 -10.67 15.01
N ASP A 54 -15.20 -9.52 14.43
CA ASP A 54 -16.57 -9.04 14.18
C ASP A 54 -17.23 -9.63 12.93
N PHE A 55 -16.63 -10.64 12.30
CA PHE A 55 -17.04 -11.24 11.04
C PHE A 55 -16.87 -10.34 9.81
N THR A 56 -16.17 -9.24 9.92
CA THR A 56 -15.87 -8.43 8.73
C THR A 56 -14.53 -8.85 8.09
N PRO A 57 -14.41 -8.80 6.76
CA PRO A 57 -13.14 -9.06 6.09
C PRO A 57 -12.10 -8.02 6.52
N ALA A 58 -10.84 -8.44 6.64
CA ALA A 58 -9.74 -7.53 6.88
C ALA A 58 -9.36 -6.79 5.60
N TYR A 59 -8.75 -5.60 5.75
CA TYR A 59 -8.42 -4.71 4.65
C TYR A 59 -7.73 -5.42 3.47
N ASN A 60 -6.65 -6.14 3.71
CA ASN A 60 -5.92 -6.80 2.62
C ASN A 60 -6.76 -7.82 1.85
N PHE A 61 -7.66 -8.52 2.53
CA PHE A 61 -8.53 -9.50 1.90
C PHE A 61 -9.65 -8.82 1.12
N ALA A 62 -10.35 -7.84 1.72
CA ALA A 62 -11.40 -7.09 1.03
C ALA A 62 -10.87 -6.40 -0.23
N SER A 63 -9.73 -5.67 -0.12
CA SER A 63 -9.13 -5.00 -1.27
C SER A 63 -8.81 -5.94 -2.43
N VAL A 64 -8.29 -7.12 -2.17
CA VAL A 64 -7.95 -8.07 -3.26
C VAL A 64 -9.20 -8.56 -3.98
N ILE A 65 -10.29 -8.80 -3.25
CA ILE A 65 -11.56 -9.22 -3.86
C ILE A 65 -12.14 -8.08 -4.70
N ASP A 66 -12.20 -6.86 -4.14
CA ASP A 66 -12.74 -5.69 -4.84
C ASP A 66 -11.90 -5.32 -6.08
N ASP A 67 -10.57 -5.37 -5.95
CA ASP A 67 -9.64 -5.05 -7.05
C ASP A 67 -9.71 -6.09 -8.18
N GLU A 68 -9.89 -7.39 -7.86
CA GLU A 68 -10.11 -8.43 -8.88
C GLU A 68 -11.44 -8.24 -9.58
N ASP A 69 -12.53 -8.02 -8.83
CA ASP A 69 -13.88 -7.84 -9.40
C ASP A 69 -13.97 -6.60 -10.29
N MET A 70 -13.25 -5.53 -9.94
CA MET A 70 -13.18 -4.30 -10.73
C MET A 70 -12.17 -4.37 -11.89
N GLY A 71 -11.39 -5.42 -12.00
CA GLY A 71 -10.37 -5.57 -13.03
C GLY A 71 -9.21 -4.57 -12.88
N VAL A 72 -8.84 -4.23 -11.66
CA VAL A 72 -7.76 -3.27 -11.38
C VAL A 72 -6.42 -3.83 -11.85
N ASN A 73 -5.73 -3.08 -12.71
CA ASN A 73 -4.43 -3.45 -13.27
C ASN A 73 -3.29 -2.51 -12.87
N LEU A 74 -3.59 -1.40 -12.19
CA LEU A 74 -2.63 -0.42 -11.67
C LEU A 74 -3.08 0.09 -10.31
N VAL A 75 -2.18 -0.01 -9.32
CA VAL A 75 -2.38 0.54 -7.97
C VAL A 75 -1.29 1.56 -7.67
N VAL A 76 -1.67 2.78 -7.32
CA VAL A 76 -0.75 3.85 -6.89
C VAL A 76 -1.05 4.21 -5.44
N ARG A 77 -0.05 4.11 -4.56
CA ARG A 77 -0.23 4.37 -3.12
C ARG A 77 1.06 4.72 -2.40
N GLY A 78 0.99 5.13 -1.15
CA GLY A 78 2.16 5.46 -0.35
C GLY A 78 3.05 4.23 -0.06
N GLU A 79 4.34 4.45 0.09
CA GLU A 79 5.34 3.41 0.38
C GLU A 79 5.13 2.70 1.73
N ASP A 80 4.42 3.33 2.66
CA ASP A 80 4.02 2.72 3.93
C ASP A 80 3.06 1.53 3.77
N LEU A 81 2.43 1.40 2.60
CA LEU A 81 1.56 0.27 2.25
C LEU A 81 2.31 -0.86 1.50
N LEU A 82 3.64 -0.80 1.42
CA LEU A 82 4.42 -1.89 0.82
C LEU A 82 4.17 -3.27 1.48
N PRO A 83 4.08 -3.40 2.81
CA PRO A 83 3.70 -4.66 3.43
C PRO A 83 2.31 -5.16 2.99
N CYS A 84 1.35 -4.23 2.82
CA CYS A 84 0.02 -4.57 2.30
C CYS A 84 0.09 -5.04 0.85
N THR A 85 0.96 -4.44 0.01
CA THR A 85 1.17 -4.90 -1.38
C THR A 85 1.64 -6.35 -1.41
N LEU A 86 2.61 -6.71 -0.58
CA LEU A 86 3.12 -8.08 -0.49
C LEU A 86 2.01 -9.05 -0.08
N ALA A 87 1.24 -8.71 0.97
CA ALA A 87 0.13 -9.53 1.44
C ALA A 87 -0.98 -9.70 0.39
N GLN A 88 -1.34 -8.63 -0.31
CA GLN A 88 -2.37 -8.64 -1.36
C GLN A 88 -1.91 -9.46 -2.58
N ARG A 89 -0.67 -9.33 -3.02
CA ARG A 89 -0.10 -10.17 -4.09
C ARG A 89 -0.03 -11.64 -3.68
N TYR A 90 0.31 -11.93 -2.42
CA TYR A 90 0.31 -13.29 -1.90
C TYR A 90 -1.10 -13.88 -1.88
N LEU A 91 -2.11 -13.12 -1.45
CA LEU A 91 -3.53 -13.51 -1.51
C LEU A 91 -3.96 -13.79 -2.96
N ALA A 92 -3.69 -12.86 -3.88
CA ALA A 92 -4.03 -13.02 -5.29
C ALA A 92 -3.39 -14.30 -5.89
N LYS A 93 -2.13 -14.58 -5.54
CA LYS A 93 -1.44 -15.82 -5.95
C LYS A 93 -2.16 -17.06 -5.40
N ARG A 94 -2.52 -17.05 -4.11
CA ARG A 94 -3.21 -18.19 -3.43
C ARG A 94 -4.62 -18.43 -3.95
N LEU A 95 -5.29 -17.37 -4.41
CA LEU A 95 -6.64 -17.41 -4.98
C LEU A 95 -6.64 -17.60 -6.51
N ASN A 96 -5.47 -17.61 -7.13
CA ASN A 96 -5.31 -17.68 -8.60
C ASN A 96 -6.02 -16.52 -9.31
N PHE A 97 -5.91 -15.31 -8.76
CA PHE A 97 -6.51 -14.08 -9.30
C PHE A 97 -5.59 -13.39 -10.29
N SER A 98 -6.20 -12.74 -11.30
CA SER A 98 -5.50 -11.93 -12.31
C SER A 98 -4.83 -10.69 -11.72
N PHE A 99 -5.33 -10.18 -10.59
CA PHE A 99 -4.76 -9.08 -9.82
C PHE A 99 -3.29 -9.32 -9.41
N LEU A 100 -2.82 -10.56 -9.36
CA LEU A 100 -1.39 -10.87 -9.17
C LEU A 100 -0.49 -10.11 -10.16
N ASN A 101 -0.98 -9.88 -11.38
CA ASN A 101 -0.26 -9.20 -12.46
C ASN A 101 -0.44 -7.68 -12.47
N ALA A 102 -1.21 -7.13 -11.54
CA ALA A 102 -1.39 -5.69 -11.42
C ALA A 102 -0.05 -4.99 -11.12
N LYS A 103 0.12 -3.80 -11.70
CA LYS A 103 1.27 -2.95 -11.49
C LYS A 103 1.09 -2.15 -10.19
N PHE A 104 2.12 -2.12 -9.36
CA PHE A 104 2.11 -1.33 -8.12
C PHE A 104 3.17 -0.24 -8.20
N ILE A 105 2.77 0.99 -7.92
CA ILE A 105 3.66 2.15 -7.81
C ILE A 105 3.53 2.71 -6.38
N HIS A 106 4.67 2.81 -5.70
CA HIS A 106 4.74 3.36 -4.35
C HIS A 106 5.40 4.74 -4.40
N HIS A 107 4.64 5.78 -4.02
CA HIS A 107 5.19 7.12 -3.91
C HIS A 107 5.70 7.38 -2.49
N LYS A 108 6.67 8.28 -2.36
CA LYS A 108 7.17 8.74 -1.06
C LYS A 108 6.05 9.39 -0.25
N LEU A 109 6.16 9.30 1.07
CA LEU A 109 5.19 9.94 1.97
C LEU A 109 5.48 11.44 2.06
N LEU A 110 4.41 12.24 2.12
CA LEU A 110 4.53 13.65 2.47
C LEU A 110 4.82 13.76 3.98
N LEU A 111 5.89 14.45 4.31
CA LEU A 111 6.36 14.62 5.68
C LEU A 111 6.28 16.09 6.10
N ASP A 112 5.99 16.31 7.37
CA ASP A 112 6.22 17.57 8.07
C ASP A 112 7.34 17.32 9.08
N GLY A 113 8.56 17.76 8.73
CA GLY A 113 9.77 17.32 9.40
C GLY A 113 9.95 15.79 9.30
N ALA A 114 10.04 15.11 10.43
CA ALA A 114 10.14 13.64 10.49
C ALA A 114 8.77 12.93 10.58
N LYS A 115 7.66 13.68 10.64
CA LYS A 115 6.32 13.12 10.88
C LYS A 115 5.52 13.01 9.59
N LYS A 116 4.94 11.83 9.35
CA LYS A 116 4.04 11.62 8.21
C LYS A 116 2.79 12.52 8.33
N LEU A 117 2.47 13.23 7.25
CA LEU A 117 1.20 13.93 7.11
C LEU A 117 0.07 12.90 6.92
N SER A 118 -0.80 12.77 7.91
CA SER A 118 -1.93 11.85 7.84
C SER A 118 -3.08 12.29 8.75
N LYS A 119 -4.30 11.82 8.46
CA LYS A 119 -5.46 12.05 9.35
C LYS A 119 -5.24 11.45 10.74
N SER A 120 -4.61 10.28 10.83
CA SER A 120 -4.31 9.62 12.11
C SER A 120 -3.29 10.39 12.96
N SER A 121 -2.37 11.13 12.33
CA SER A 121 -1.42 12.02 13.02
C SER A 121 -2.00 13.40 13.35
N LYS A 122 -3.32 13.61 13.10
CA LYS A 122 -4.01 14.91 13.27
C LYS A 122 -3.34 16.04 12.50
N SER A 123 -2.74 15.73 11.34
CA SER A 123 -2.20 16.76 10.45
C SER A 123 -3.33 17.69 9.98
N PRO A 124 -3.09 19.00 9.88
CA PRO A 124 -4.10 19.92 9.39
C PRO A 124 -4.54 19.52 7.98
N PRO A 125 -5.82 19.73 7.63
CA PRO A 125 -6.28 19.51 6.25
C PRO A 125 -5.58 20.49 5.30
N ILE A 126 -5.61 20.16 4.01
CA ILE A 126 -5.17 21.09 2.96
C ILE A 126 -6.04 22.36 3.08
N ASP A 127 -5.39 23.50 3.21
CA ASP A 127 -6.07 24.79 3.25
C ASP A 127 -6.44 25.24 1.82
N LEU A 128 -7.69 25.03 1.44
CA LEU A 128 -8.19 25.38 0.11
C LEU A 128 -8.33 26.88 -0.12
N SER A 129 -8.15 27.73 0.90
CA SER A 129 -8.13 29.18 0.76
C SER A 129 -6.79 29.70 0.24
N GLN A 130 -5.75 28.91 0.32
CA GLN A 130 -4.42 29.27 -0.13
C GLN A 130 -4.27 29.20 -1.65
N ASN A 131 -3.29 29.97 -2.17
CA ASN A 131 -2.96 29.92 -3.59
C ASN A 131 -2.56 28.48 -4.00
N PRO A 132 -3.26 27.86 -4.97
CA PRO A 132 -2.96 26.49 -5.43
C PRO A 132 -1.51 26.28 -5.89
N GLN A 133 -0.82 27.34 -6.31
CA GLN A 133 0.61 27.27 -6.72
C GLN A 133 1.51 26.76 -5.61
N ILE A 134 1.17 26.93 -4.33
CA ILE A 134 1.94 26.38 -3.21
C ILE A 134 1.97 24.86 -3.31
N TYR A 135 0.81 24.24 -3.56
CA TYR A 135 0.69 22.79 -3.69
C TYR A 135 1.32 22.27 -4.98
N TYR A 136 1.24 23.04 -6.07
CA TYR A 136 1.90 22.68 -7.34
C TYR A 136 3.43 22.69 -7.20
N LYS A 137 3.99 23.65 -6.48
CA LYS A 137 5.42 23.70 -6.19
C LYS A 137 5.88 22.56 -5.29
N MET A 138 5.11 22.21 -4.27
CA MET A 138 5.37 21.04 -3.43
C MET A 138 5.41 19.76 -4.27
N LEU A 139 4.39 19.54 -5.10
CA LEU A 139 4.31 18.37 -5.98
C LEU A 139 5.44 18.34 -7.00
N ALA A 140 5.80 19.50 -7.59
CA ALA A 140 6.93 19.60 -8.51
C ALA A 140 8.24 19.22 -7.83
N SER A 141 8.46 19.70 -6.60
CA SER A 141 9.64 19.35 -5.79
C SER A 141 9.72 17.83 -5.53
N ASP A 142 8.63 17.23 -5.10
CA ASP A 142 8.59 15.79 -4.79
C ASP A 142 8.82 14.90 -6.02
N LEU A 143 8.30 15.34 -7.16
CA LEU A 143 8.47 14.64 -8.44
C LEU A 143 9.79 14.99 -9.15
N GLY A 144 10.59 15.91 -8.60
CA GLY A 144 11.83 16.38 -9.23
C GLY A 144 11.59 17.04 -10.59
N LEU A 145 10.50 17.84 -10.69
CA LEU A 145 10.15 18.64 -11.87
C LEU A 145 10.63 20.06 -11.74
N ASN A 146 10.61 20.81 -12.85
CA ASN A 146 10.99 22.20 -12.85
C ASN A 146 9.98 23.05 -12.06
N LEU A 147 10.45 23.68 -10.97
CA LEU A 147 9.62 24.53 -10.11
C LEU A 147 9.07 25.78 -10.81
N ASN A 148 9.74 26.27 -11.85
CA ASN A 148 9.28 27.43 -12.61
C ASN A 148 8.05 27.11 -13.47
N SER A 149 7.83 25.84 -13.80
CA SER A 149 6.65 25.36 -14.54
C SER A 149 5.45 25.08 -13.63
N ALA A 150 5.59 25.24 -12.31
CA ALA A 150 4.57 24.90 -11.32
C ALA A 150 3.58 26.06 -11.03
N ASP A 151 3.33 26.93 -12.00
CA ASP A 151 2.35 28.00 -11.94
C ASP A 151 0.91 27.53 -12.24
N LYS A 152 0.80 26.50 -13.11
CA LYS A 152 -0.47 25.87 -13.51
C LYS A 152 -0.35 24.35 -13.53
N ILE A 153 -1.45 23.69 -13.24
CA ILE A 153 -1.53 22.22 -13.28
C ILE A 153 -1.21 21.65 -14.68
N SER A 154 -1.57 22.37 -15.76
CA SER A 154 -1.29 21.98 -17.14
C SER A 154 0.21 21.92 -17.43
N ASN A 155 0.97 22.89 -16.93
CA ASN A 155 2.41 22.95 -17.11
C ASN A 155 3.10 21.83 -16.31
N LEU A 156 2.64 21.57 -15.10
CA LEU A 156 3.11 20.46 -14.27
C LEU A 156 2.90 19.10 -14.95
N LEU A 157 1.72 18.88 -15.54
CA LEU A 157 1.40 17.67 -16.30
C LEU A 157 2.27 17.52 -17.55
N TYR A 158 2.57 18.62 -18.22
CA TYR A 158 3.45 18.62 -19.38
C TYR A 158 4.88 18.21 -19.01
N GLU A 159 5.46 18.83 -17.98
CA GLU A 159 6.78 18.48 -17.44
C GLU A 159 6.85 17.01 -16.98
N PHE A 160 5.83 16.55 -16.28
CA PHE A 160 5.74 15.15 -15.84
C PHE A 160 5.76 14.18 -17.02
N ARG A 161 5.04 14.50 -18.11
CA ARG A 161 5.05 13.70 -19.34
C ARG A 161 6.41 13.67 -19.99
N LEU A 162 7.07 14.82 -20.11
CA LEU A 162 8.41 14.92 -20.70
C LEU A 162 9.43 14.10 -19.92
N LYS A 163 9.42 14.18 -18.60
CA LYS A 163 10.32 13.42 -17.74
C LYS A 163 10.11 11.90 -17.92
N ASN A 164 8.87 11.42 -17.88
CA ASN A 164 8.58 10.00 -18.07
C ASN A 164 8.93 9.51 -19.50
N MET A 165 8.74 10.33 -20.52
CA MET A 165 9.17 9.98 -21.87
C MET A 165 10.69 9.86 -21.98
N ALA A 166 11.44 10.77 -21.36
CA ALA A 166 12.90 10.70 -21.34
C ALA A 166 13.40 9.43 -20.62
N GLU A 167 12.83 9.07 -19.48
CA GLU A 167 13.16 7.83 -18.75
C GLU A 167 12.83 6.57 -19.57
N LEU A 168 11.72 6.55 -20.30
CA LEU A 168 11.35 5.45 -21.19
C LEU A 168 12.29 5.29 -22.38
N LEU A 169 12.86 6.38 -22.89
CA LEU A 169 13.83 6.35 -23.99
C LEU A 169 15.22 5.88 -23.51
N LEU A 170 15.63 6.31 -22.31
CA LEU A 170 16.92 5.93 -21.73
C LEU A 170 16.97 4.45 -21.30
N ASN A 171 15.85 3.86 -20.93
CA ASN A 171 15.75 2.45 -20.51
C ASN A 171 15.58 1.47 -21.69
N ARG A 172 15.62 1.95 -22.93
CA ARG A 172 15.57 1.13 -24.17
C ARG A 172 16.95 0.93 -24.84
N THR A 173 18.00 1.51 -24.27
CA THR A 173 19.40 1.31 -24.67
C THR A 173 20.10 0.37 -23.71
#